data_efb5b22989866521095d36d29d68876a
#
_entry.id   efb5b22989866521095d36d29d68876a
#
_cell.length_a   1.000
_cell.length_b   1.000
_cell.length_c   1.000
_cell.angle_alpha   90.00
_cell.angle_beta   90.00
_cell.angle_gamma   90.00
#
_symmetry.space_group_name_H-M   'P 1'
#
loop_
_entity.id
_entity.type
_entity.pdbx_description
1 polymer ?
#
loop_
_entity_poly.entity_id
_entity_poly.type
_entity_poly.pdbx_seq_one_letter_code
_entity_poly.pdbx_strand_id
1 'polypeptide(L)'
;MEDHKENCERIKREPVFYNWSVREWQNLNAGDAFVLLQVGTDNDGIAMIGKFISNAYESDSWRKDGTKIHYADIQIFYACDLSEKRSFNAKYFENKFPNIKWHGGHSGEKISEQDSEKLIDRIDSAMKNTYGFESTNFSDFLKNDNRFLPIDPEAKKAELLALLAPYNPVVYTDDETFWNCLLDEYKFAIEVSNSSDSRGNSICITFSDYEFTLTFAGWYKYFKMREGSYAEFLELLKSILENKVCVLNAYDNDSEYDTVVTKLLPANQSKVKVSYWAADRSFEAKL
;
A
#
# COMPACT_ATOMS: atom_id res chain seq x y z
N MET A 1 -14.83 -18.07 9.18
CA MET A 1 -15.96 -17.18 9.61
C MET A 1 -15.57 -16.18 10.70
N GLU A 2 -14.66 -16.51 11.62
CA GLU A 2 -14.10 -15.52 12.57
C GLU A 2 -13.46 -14.35 11.84
N ASP A 3 -12.63 -14.63 10.83
CA ASP A 3 -11.96 -13.59 10.01
C ASP A 3 -12.92 -12.62 9.32
N HIS A 4 -14.14 -13.07 8.92
CA HIS A 4 -15.07 -12.18 8.22
C HIS A 4 -15.69 -11.13 9.15
N LYS A 5 -16.08 -11.52 10.38
CA LYS A 5 -16.60 -10.56 11.38
C LYS A 5 -15.52 -9.54 11.78
N GLU A 6 -14.30 -10.02 11.99
CA GLU A 6 -13.16 -9.14 12.27
C GLU A 6 -12.94 -8.15 11.14
N ASN A 7 -13.03 -8.59 9.88
CA ASN A 7 -12.91 -7.69 8.72
C ASN A 7 -14.01 -6.65 8.64
N CYS A 8 -15.26 -7.01 8.95
CA CYS A 8 -16.37 -6.06 9.01
C CYS A 8 -16.12 -4.93 10.03
N GLU A 9 -15.41 -5.22 11.12
CA GLU A 9 -15.06 -4.23 12.13
C GLU A 9 -13.79 -3.45 11.77
N ARG A 10 -12.78 -4.12 11.23
CA ARG A 10 -11.51 -3.48 10.85
C ARG A 10 -11.71 -2.46 9.74
N ILE A 11 -12.50 -2.78 8.72
CA ILE A 11 -12.70 -1.90 7.57
C ILE A 11 -13.34 -0.55 7.93
N LYS A 12 -14.02 -0.47 9.07
CA LYS A 12 -14.55 0.78 9.61
C LYS A 12 -13.47 1.73 10.10
N ARG A 13 -12.25 1.23 10.33
CA ARG A 13 -11.15 1.95 11.00
C ARG A 13 -9.93 2.12 10.11
N GLU A 14 -9.64 1.13 9.25
CA GLU A 14 -8.44 1.09 8.43
C GLU A 14 -8.68 0.35 7.12
N PRO A 15 -7.92 0.63 6.05
CA PRO A 15 -7.93 -0.19 4.84
C PRO A 15 -7.51 -1.63 5.14
N VAL A 16 -8.26 -2.59 4.63
CA VAL A 16 -8.00 -4.02 4.84
C VAL A 16 -7.50 -4.65 3.55
N PHE A 17 -6.38 -5.36 3.64
CA PHE A 17 -5.70 -6.00 2.52
C PHE A 17 -5.52 -7.49 2.78
N TYR A 18 -5.70 -8.29 1.73
CA TYR A 18 -5.47 -9.74 1.73
C TYR A 18 -4.89 -10.19 0.42
N ASN A 19 -4.36 -11.41 0.40
CA ASN A 19 -4.21 -12.18 -0.82
C ASN A 19 -5.40 -13.14 -0.97
N TRP A 20 -5.89 -13.27 -2.18
CA TRP A 20 -7.02 -14.12 -2.49
C TRP A 20 -6.67 -15.10 -3.61
N SER A 21 -6.99 -16.39 -3.43
CA SER A 21 -6.77 -17.39 -4.48
C SER A 21 -7.77 -17.21 -5.61
N VAL A 22 -7.26 -17.14 -6.84
CA VAL A 22 -8.05 -16.89 -8.04
C VAL A 22 -7.91 -18.06 -9.02
N ARG A 23 -9.02 -18.73 -9.33
CA ARG A 23 -9.02 -19.86 -10.23
C ARG A 23 -8.93 -19.42 -11.69
N GLU A 24 -9.72 -18.42 -12.09
CA GLU A 24 -9.72 -17.86 -13.45
C GLU A 24 -8.88 -16.59 -13.54
N TRP A 25 -7.59 -16.74 -13.29
CA TRP A 25 -6.63 -15.67 -13.11
C TRP A 25 -6.19 -14.97 -14.40
N GLN A 26 -6.36 -15.62 -15.58
CA GLN A 26 -5.81 -15.16 -16.86
C GLN A 26 -6.37 -13.81 -17.33
N ASN A 27 -7.57 -13.47 -16.88
CA ASN A 27 -8.28 -12.25 -17.27
C ASN A 27 -8.30 -11.18 -16.16
N LEU A 28 -7.53 -11.40 -15.09
CA LEU A 28 -7.49 -10.51 -13.94
C LEU A 28 -6.36 -9.50 -14.09
N ASN A 29 -6.68 -8.22 -13.85
CA ASN A 29 -5.70 -7.13 -13.84
C ASN A 29 -5.78 -6.36 -12.53
N ALA A 30 -4.64 -5.78 -12.13
CA ALA A 30 -4.63 -4.78 -11.08
C ALA A 30 -5.56 -3.61 -11.45
N GLY A 31 -6.40 -3.20 -10.50
CA GLY A 31 -7.45 -2.19 -10.71
C GLY A 31 -8.84 -2.77 -10.96
N ASP A 32 -8.97 -4.03 -11.36
CA ASP A 32 -10.27 -4.67 -11.55
C ASP A 32 -11.06 -4.70 -10.23
N ALA A 33 -12.36 -4.36 -10.33
CA ALA A 33 -13.28 -4.50 -9.21
C ALA A 33 -13.59 -5.98 -8.93
N PHE A 34 -13.87 -6.32 -7.69
CA PHE A 34 -14.39 -7.62 -7.33
C PHE A 34 -15.60 -7.54 -6.40
N VAL A 35 -16.45 -8.53 -6.51
CA VAL A 35 -17.47 -8.88 -5.50
C VAL A 35 -17.18 -10.29 -5.01
N LEU A 36 -17.10 -10.47 -3.70
CA LEU A 36 -16.91 -11.77 -3.06
C LEU A 36 -18.24 -12.23 -2.48
N LEU A 37 -18.69 -13.39 -2.91
CA LEU A 37 -19.95 -13.94 -2.49
C LEU A 37 -19.76 -14.92 -1.32
N GLN A 38 -20.59 -14.79 -0.31
CA GLN A 38 -20.87 -15.87 0.64
C GLN A 38 -21.92 -16.78 0.01
N VAL A 39 -21.65 -18.08 -0.06
CA VAL A 39 -22.54 -19.08 -0.65
C VAL A 39 -22.68 -20.28 0.25
N GLY A 40 -23.77 -21.05 0.06
CA GLY A 40 -24.02 -22.28 0.81
C GLY A 40 -24.61 -22.05 2.20
N THR A 41 -25.24 -20.92 2.44
CA THR A 41 -25.94 -20.56 3.66
C THR A 41 -27.36 -20.07 3.36
N ASP A 42 -28.17 -19.86 4.40
CA ASP A 42 -29.50 -19.23 4.25
C ASP A 42 -29.41 -17.74 3.88
N ASN A 43 -28.23 -17.16 4.02
CA ASN A 43 -27.93 -15.74 3.76
C ASN A 43 -26.85 -15.59 2.69
N ASP A 44 -27.00 -16.24 1.55
CA ASP A 44 -26.11 -16.05 0.40
C ASP A 44 -26.17 -14.61 -0.13
N GLY A 45 -25.04 -14.08 -0.60
CA GLY A 45 -24.98 -12.74 -1.16
C GLY A 45 -23.58 -12.14 -1.18
N ILE A 46 -23.50 -10.82 -1.37
CA ILE A 46 -22.24 -10.08 -1.41
C ILE A 46 -21.70 -9.89 0.00
N ALA A 47 -20.63 -10.60 0.33
CA ALA A 47 -19.95 -10.50 1.63
C ALA A 47 -18.87 -9.41 1.65
N MET A 48 -18.16 -9.21 0.54
CA MET A 48 -17.13 -8.18 0.40
C MET A 48 -17.12 -7.59 -1.00
N ILE A 49 -16.73 -6.33 -1.09
CA ILE A 49 -16.46 -5.64 -2.35
C ILE A 49 -15.13 -4.89 -2.24
N GLY A 50 -14.42 -4.75 -3.35
CA GLY A 50 -13.14 -4.08 -3.39
C GLY A 50 -12.53 -4.11 -4.78
N LYS A 51 -11.20 -3.99 -4.85
CA LYS A 51 -10.44 -4.10 -6.09
C LYS A 51 -9.19 -4.94 -5.91
N PHE A 52 -8.73 -5.53 -7.01
CA PHE A 52 -7.43 -6.16 -7.09
C PHE A 52 -6.35 -5.08 -7.15
N ILE A 53 -5.31 -5.22 -6.34
CA ILE A 53 -4.18 -4.29 -6.26
C ILE A 53 -2.88 -4.91 -6.81
N SER A 54 -2.94 -6.16 -7.28
CA SER A 54 -1.89 -6.81 -8.05
C SER A 54 -2.48 -7.58 -9.24
N ASN A 55 -1.68 -7.87 -10.24
CA ASN A 55 -1.95 -8.96 -11.17
C ASN A 55 -1.86 -10.29 -10.43
N ALA A 56 -2.38 -11.36 -11.04
CA ALA A 56 -2.26 -12.68 -10.45
C ALA A 56 -0.80 -13.17 -10.47
N TYR A 57 -0.40 -13.83 -9.40
CA TYR A 57 0.93 -14.44 -9.23
C TYR A 57 0.81 -15.85 -8.66
N GLU A 58 1.78 -16.70 -8.99
CA GLU A 58 1.82 -18.08 -8.49
C GLU A 58 2.49 -18.13 -7.11
N SER A 59 1.90 -18.87 -6.17
CA SER A 59 2.45 -19.11 -4.84
C SER A 59 2.01 -20.48 -4.31
N ASP A 60 2.60 -20.90 -3.20
CA ASP A 60 2.24 -22.16 -2.57
C ASP A 60 0.78 -22.16 -2.11
N SER A 61 0.12 -23.29 -2.32
CA SER A 61 -1.28 -23.48 -1.92
C SER A 61 -1.45 -23.32 -0.40
N TRP A 62 -2.48 -22.57 0.00
CA TRP A 62 -2.90 -22.48 1.39
C TRP A 62 -3.22 -23.84 2.04
N ARG A 63 -3.47 -24.89 1.23
CA ARG A 63 -3.71 -26.26 1.69
C ARG A 63 -2.45 -26.97 2.16
N LYS A 64 -1.27 -26.40 1.91
CA LYS A 64 0.03 -26.99 2.26
C LYS A 64 0.23 -28.40 1.71
N ASP A 65 -0.33 -28.67 0.54
CA ASP A 65 -0.28 -29.96 -0.17
C ASP A 65 0.84 -30.04 -1.22
N GLY A 66 1.74 -29.04 -1.24
CA GLY A 66 2.86 -28.93 -2.18
C GLY A 66 2.43 -28.46 -3.59
N THR A 67 1.16 -28.15 -3.80
CA THR A 67 0.70 -27.57 -5.07
C THR A 67 0.89 -26.07 -5.09
N LYS A 68 1.02 -25.50 -6.31
CA LYS A 68 1.00 -24.06 -6.51
C LYS A 68 -0.33 -23.62 -7.08
N ILE A 69 -0.80 -22.48 -6.66
CA ILE A 69 -2.04 -21.87 -7.13
C ILE A 69 -1.82 -20.36 -7.36
N HIS A 70 -2.73 -19.74 -8.09
CA HIS A 70 -2.65 -18.31 -8.36
C HIS A 70 -3.38 -17.52 -7.28
N TYR A 71 -2.72 -16.47 -6.82
CA TYR A 71 -3.26 -15.46 -5.91
C TYR A 71 -3.24 -14.10 -6.59
N ALA A 72 -4.05 -13.19 -6.07
CA ALA A 72 -3.92 -11.76 -6.31
C ALA A 72 -4.16 -11.03 -5.00
N ASP A 73 -3.45 -9.92 -4.80
CA ASP A 73 -3.68 -9.05 -3.66
C ASP A 73 -4.94 -8.23 -3.87
N ILE A 74 -5.74 -8.11 -2.83
CA ILE A 74 -7.00 -7.37 -2.83
C ILE A 74 -7.01 -6.28 -1.77
N GLN A 75 -7.67 -5.17 -2.08
CA GLN A 75 -8.09 -4.18 -1.11
C GLN A 75 -9.60 -4.27 -0.96
N ILE A 76 -10.06 -4.48 0.27
CA ILE A 76 -11.47 -4.48 0.60
C ILE A 76 -11.93 -3.05 0.80
N PHE A 77 -12.97 -2.65 0.06
CA PHE A 77 -13.66 -1.38 0.25
C PHE A 77 -14.74 -1.48 1.32
N TYR A 78 -15.50 -2.58 1.30
CA TYR A 78 -16.58 -2.81 2.24
C TYR A 78 -16.76 -4.32 2.48
N ALA A 79 -17.04 -4.68 3.74
CA ALA A 79 -17.42 -6.02 4.14
C ALA A 79 -18.77 -5.98 4.87
N CYS A 80 -19.62 -6.96 4.61
CA CYS A 80 -21.01 -7.01 5.05
C CYS A 80 -21.30 -8.29 5.83
N ASP A 81 -21.85 -8.16 7.04
CA ASP A 81 -22.47 -9.27 7.71
C ASP A 81 -23.89 -9.48 7.13
N LEU A 82 -24.04 -10.51 6.31
CA LEU A 82 -25.29 -10.80 5.61
C LEU A 82 -26.43 -11.22 6.53
N SER A 83 -26.14 -11.64 7.77
CA SER A 83 -27.16 -11.91 8.79
C SER A 83 -27.89 -10.63 9.23
N GLU A 84 -27.19 -9.49 9.15
CA GLU A 84 -27.71 -8.18 9.54
C GLU A 84 -28.22 -7.34 8.34
N LYS A 85 -27.71 -7.58 7.13
CA LYS A 85 -27.84 -6.69 5.97
C LYS A 85 -28.56 -7.35 4.78
N ARG A 86 -29.86 -7.25 4.75
CA ARG A 86 -30.69 -7.83 3.68
C ARG A 86 -30.45 -7.24 2.30
N SER A 87 -30.03 -5.98 2.21
CA SER A 87 -29.78 -5.29 0.93
C SER A 87 -28.61 -5.85 0.14
N PHE A 88 -27.76 -6.70 0.74
CA PHE A 88 -26.64 -7.39 0.12
C PHE A 88 -26.91 -8.89 -0.12
N ASN A 89 -28.08 -9.42 0.30
CA ASN A 89 -28.44 -10.81 0.04
C ASN A 89 -28.65 -11.07 -1.46
N ALA A 90 -28.32 -12.27 -1.92
CA ALA A 90 -28.44 -12.70 -3.30
C ALA A 90 -29.82 -12.43 -3.90
N LYS A 91 -30.88 -12.70 -3.14
CA LYS A 91 -32.28 -12.44 -3.53
C LYS A 91 -32.56 -11.00 -3.99
N TYR A 92 -31.76 -10.05 -3.56
CA TYR A 92 -31.89 -8.65 -3.96
C TYR A 92 -31.29 -8.34 -5.32
N PHE A 93 -30.35 -9.17 -5.78
CA PHE A 93 -29.59 -9.00 -7.02
C PHE A 93 -29.99 -9.99 -8.12
N GLU A 94 -30.32 -11.24 -7.79
CA GLU A 94 -30.48 -12.34 -8.74
C GLU A 94 -31.51 -12.07 -9.84
N ASN A 95 -32.62 -11.42 -9.53
CA ASN A 95 -33.64 -11.05 -10.54
C ASN A 95 -33.16 -9.97 -11.51
N LYS A 96 -32.18 -9.15 -11.13
CA LYS A 96 -31.64 -8.05 -11.94
C LYS A 96 -30.40 -8.47 -12.71
N PHE A 97 -29.66 -9.44 -12.19
CA PHE A 97 -28.42 -9.94 -12.74
C PHE A 97 -28.48 -11.47 -12.87
N PRO A 98 -29.37 -11.99 -13.72
CA PRO A 98 -29.60 -13.45 -13.84
C PRO A 98 -28.39 -14.21 -14.40
N ASN A 99 -27.45 -13.51 -15.05
CA ASN A 99 -26.25 -14.12 -15.61
C ASN A 99 -25.12 -14.31 -14.56
N ILE A 100 -25.27 -13.74 -13.37
CA ILE A 100 -24.31 -13.90 -12.26
C ILE A 100 -24.71 -15.11 -11.42
N LYS A 101 -23.75 -15.96 -11.10
CA LYS A 101 -23.98 -17.17 -10.29
C LYS A 101 -23.96 -16.83 -8.80
N TRP A 102 -25.09 -16.36 -8.28
CA TRP A 102 -25.22 -15.89 -6.90
C TRP A 102 -25.09 -16.96 -5.83
N HIS A 103 -25.34 -18.24 -6.16
CA HIS A 103 -25.34 -19.36 -5.23
C HIS A 103 -24.24 -20.38 -5.50
N GLY A 104 -23.22 -19.99 -6.24
CA GLY A 104 -22.11 -20.85 -6.61
C GLY A 104 -21.15 -20.11 -7.54
N GLY A 105 -20.23 -20.85 -8.14
CA GLY A 105 -19.25 -20.29 -9.08
C GLY A 105 -17.82 -20.51 -8.62
N HIS A 106 -16.89 -19.85 -9.28
CA HIS A 106 -15.45 -19.94 -9.02
C HIS A 106 -14.87 -18.55 -8.79
N SER A 107 -13.79 -18.48 -8.02
CA SER A 107 -13.04 -17.22 -7.84
C SER A 107 -12.41 -16.77 -9.16
N GLY A 108 -12.58 -15.51 -9.52
CA GLY A 108 -12.10 -14.91 -10.77
C GLY A 108 -13.08 -15.02 -11.93
N GLU A 109 -14.31 -15.49 -11.71
CA GLU A 109 -15.34 -15.51 -12.75
C GLU A 109 -15.68 -14.07 -13.18
N LYS A 110 -15.52 -13.78 -14.50
CA LYS A 110 -15.68 -12.44 -15.03
C LYS A 110 -17.14 -12.11 -15.29
N ILE A 111 -17.59 -10.97 -14.82
CA ILE A 111 -18.90 -10.39 -15.12
C ILE A 111 -18.79 -9.57 -16.41
N SER A 112 -19.83 -9.56 -17.25
CA SER A 112 -19.87 -8.71 -18.44
C SER A 112 -19.73 -7.22 -18.07
N GLU A 113 -19.12 -6.42 -18.94
CA GLU A 113 -18.93 -4.98 -18.71
C GLU A 113 -20.27 -4.29 -18.41
N GLN A 114 -21.29 -4.59 -19.21
CA GLN A 114 -22.63 -4.02 -19.01
C GLN A 114 -23.27 -4.40 -17.68
N ASP A 115 -23.10 -5.66 -17.22
CA ASP A 115 -23.65 -6.10 -15.95
C ASP A 115 -22.82 -5.54 -14.78
N SER A 116 -21.49 -5.38 -14.96
CA SER A 116 -20.61 -4.84 -13.91
C SER A 116 -20.90 -3.37 -13.61
N GLU A 117 -21.12 -2.51 -14.61
CA GLU A 117 -21.51 -1.11 -14.41
C GLU A 117 -22.83 -1.01 -13.64
N LYS A 118 -23.86 -1.75 -14.07
CA LYS A 118 -25.16 -1.76 -13.38
C LYS A 118 -25.07 -2.33 -11.96
N LEU A 119 -24.20 -3.32 -11.75
CA LEU A 119 -23.99 -3.91 -10.42
C LEU A 119 -23.32 -2.90 -9.49
N ILE A 120 -22.30 -2.17 -9.95
CA ILE A 120 -21.65 -1.11 -9.19
C ILE A 120 -22.66 -0.04 -8.78
N ASP A 121 -23.46 0.46 -9.71
CA ASP A 121 -24.53 1.45 -9.41
C ASP A 121 -25.54 0.91 -8.38
N ARG A 122 -25.84 -0.38 -8.46
CA ARG A 122 -26.76 -1.03 -7.52
C ARG A 122 -26.15 -1.18 -6.13
N ILE A 123 -24.86 -1.50 -6.04
CA ILE A 123 -24.09 -1.55 -4.80
C ILE A 123 -24.06 -0.16 -4.17
N ASP A 124 -23.74 0.89 -4.91
CA ASP A 124 -23.72 2.26 -4.42
C ASP A 124 -25.09 2.69 -3.87
N SER A 125 -26.16 2.33 -4.58
CA SER A 125 -27.53 2.58 -4.12
C SER A 125 -27.86 1.83 -2.83
N ALA A 126 -27.41 0.57 -2.69
CA ALA A 126 -27.60 -0.23 -1.49
C ALA A 126 -26.81 0.35 -0.31
N MET A 127 -25.58 0.79 -0.52
CA MET A 127 -24.73 1.42 0.49
C MET A 127 -25.34 2.74 0.98
N LYS A 128 -25.73 3.62 0.07
CA LYS A 128 -26.36 4.91 0.40
C LYS A 128 -27.62 4.72 1.25
N ASN A 129 -28.50 3.82 0.85
CA ASN A 129 -29.77 3.58 1.53
C ASN A 129 -29.62 2.87 2.89
N THR A 130 -28.56 2.07 3.07
CA THR A 130 -28.38 1.26 4.26
C THR A 130 -27.53 1.95 5.33
N TYR A 131 -26.62 2.85 4.93
CA TYR A 131 -25.57 3.39 5.80
C TYR A 131 -25.46 4.89 5.84
N GLY A 132 -26.22 5.62 5.00
CA GLY A 132 -26.10 7.07 4.93
C GLY A 132 -24.69 7.53 4.49
N PHE A 133 -23.95 6.71 3.75
CA PHE A 133 -22.67 7.10 3.17
C PHE A 133 -22.90 8.13 2.05
N GLU A 134 -22.95 9.39 2.42
CA GLU A 134 -23.07 10.49 1.45
C GLU A 134 -21.73 10.84 0.79
N SER A 135 -20.59 10.44 1.38
CA SER A 135 -19.28 10.98 1.03
C SER A 135 -18.35 10.05 0.23
N THR A 136 -18.60 8.74 0.20
CA THR A 136 -17.71 7.81 -0.52
C THR A 136 -18.54 6.63 -1.03
N ASN A 137 -18.69 6.51 -2.34
CA ASN A 137 -19.34 5.37 -2.97
C ASN A 137 -18.30 4.44 -3.59
N PHE A 138 -18.72 3.23 -3.94
CA PHE A 138 -17.81 2.22 -4.51
C PHE A 138 -17.29 2.62 -5.89
N SER A 139 -18.11 3.28 -6.70
CA SER A 139 -17.70 3.78 -8.01
C SER A 139 -16.60 4.84 -7.91
N ASP A 140 -16.64 5.71 -6.91
CA ASP A 140 -15.58 6.71 -6.68
C ASP A 140 -14.29 6.05 -6.16
N PHE A 141 -14.41 5.05 -5.28
CA PHE A 141 -13.27 4.23 -4.85
C PHE A 141 -12.57 3.56 -6.03
N LEU A 142 -13.32 3.01 -6.97
CA LEU A 142 -12.74 2.37 -8.16
C LEU A 142 -12.03 3.37 -9.09
N LYS A 143 -12.60 4.57 -9.27
CA LYS A 143 -12.07 5.58 -10.19
C LYS A 143 -10.85 6.33 -9.64
N ASN A 144 -10.87 6.63 -8.35
CA ASN A 144 -9.98 7.63 -7.77
C ASN A 144 -8.82 7.05 -6.96
N ASP A 145 -8.79 5.76 -6.71
CA ASP A 145 -7.81 5.20 -5.78
C ASP A 145 -6.73 4.36 -6.46
N ASN A 146 -5.88 5.03 -7.25
CA ASN A 146 -4.65 4.41 -7.77
C ASN A 146 -3.59 4.19 -6.67
N ARG A 147 -3.82 4.67 -5.44
CA ARG A 147 -2.85 4.60 -4.33
C ARG A 147 -2.41 3.19 -3.97
N PHE A 148 -3.21 2.20 -4.30
CA PHE A 148 -2.95 0.79 -3.98
C PHE A 148 -2.44 -0.04 -5.15
N LEU A 149 -2.39 0.54 -6.36
CA LEU A 149 -1.78 -0.13 -7.50
C LEU A 149 -0.30 -0.39 -7.22
N PRO A 150 0.20 -1.59 -7.57
CA PRO A 150 1.61 -1.89 -7.43
C PRO A 150 2.42 -0.97 -8.35
N ILE A 151 3.62 -0.61 -7.90
CA ILE A 151 4.58 0.13 -8.71
C ILE A 151 5.56 -0.83 -9.38
N ASP A 152 6.00 -0.47 -10.57
CA ASP A 152 7.13 -1.12 -11.23
C ASP A 152 8.44 -0.46 -10.72
N PRO A 153 9.32 -1.19 -10.01
CA PRO A 153 10.57 -0.66 -9.49
C PRO A 153 11.46 -0.03 -10.56
N GLU A 154 11.57 -0.65 -11.74
CA GLU A 154 12.45 -0.14 -12.80
C GLU A 154 11.90 1.14 -13.44
N ALA A 155 10.59 1.25 -13.63
CA ALA A 155 9.96 2.50 -14.07
C ALA A 155 10.18 3.62 -13.03
N LYS A 156 10.04 3.33 -11.74
CA LYS A 156 10.28 4.30 -10.67
C LYS A 156 11.74 4.66 -10.48
N LYS A 157 12.67 3.74 -10.75
CA LYS A 157 14.10 4.01 -10.79
C LYS A 157 14.44 5.13 -11.78
N ALA A 158 13.92 5.07 -13.00
CA ALA A 158 14.15 6.11 -14.01
C ALA A 158 13.61 7.47 -13.56
N GLU A 159 12.42 7.52 -12.96
CA GLU A 159 11.82 8.73 -12.40
C GLU A 159 12.69 9.34 -11.28
N LEU A 160 13.17 8.50 -10.36
CA LEU A 160 14.02 8.92 -9.25
C LEU A 160 15.38 9.45 -9.73
N LEU A 161 16.01 8.78 -10.68
CA LEU A 161 17.28 9.22 -11.24
C LEU A 161 17.14 10.58 -11.93
N ALA A 162 16.04 10.84 -12.62
CA ALA A 162 15.75 12.14 -13.19
C ALA A 162 15.56 13.23 -12.11
N LEU A 163 14.84 12.92 -11.02
CA LEU A 163 14.66 13.82 -9.88
C LEU A 163 15.99 14.12 -9.17
N LEU A 164 16.84 13.10 -8.99
CA LEU A 164 18.08 13.18 -8.23
C LEU A 164 19.28 13.61 -9.07
N ALA A 165 19.14 13.76 -10.40
CA ALA A 165 20.24 14.12 -11.30
C ALA A 165 21.08 15.33 -10.84
N PRO A 166 20.50 16.41 -10.26
CA PRO A 166 21.29 17.54 -9.75
C PRO A 166 22.24 17.19 -8.61
N TYR A 167 22.03 16.04 -7.96
CA TYR A 167 22.78 15.60 -6.77
C TYR A 167 23.78 14.47 -7.09
N ASN A 168 23.99 14.13 -8.37
CA ASN A 168 24.89 13.06 -8.81
C ASN A 168 24.65 11.71 -8.13
N PRO A 169 23.47 11.10 -8.30
CA PRO A 169 23.14 9.84 -7.66
C PRO A 169 24.03 8.70 -8.14
N VAL A 170 24.42 7.81 -7.23
CA VAL A 170 25.10 6.55 -7.53
C VAL A 170 24.09 5.42 -7.42
N VAL A 171 24.08 4.52 -8.39
CA VAL A 171 23.17 3.35 -8.41
C VAL A 171 23.99 2.11 -8.14
N TYR A 172 23.53 1.28 -7.23
CA TYR A 172 24.07 -0.03 -6.90
C TYR A 172 23.07 -1.12 -7.35
N THR A 173 23.58 -2.21 -7.92
CA THR A 173 22.81 -3.36 -8.38
C THR A 173 23.32 -4.64 -7.73
N ASP A 174 22.66 -5.76 -7.97
CA ASP A 174 22.74 -7.04 -7.25
C ASP A 174 24.14 -7.60 -6.87
N ASP A 175 25.18 -7.22 -7.60
CA ASP A 175 26.54 -7.74 -7.38
C ASP A 175 27.45 -6.78 -6.57
N GLU A 176 26.91 -5.68 -6.09
CA GLU A 176 27.69 -4.63 -5.42
C GLU A 176 27.41 -4.58 -3.92
N THR A 177 28.46 -4.41 -3.14
CA THR A 177 28.32 -4.20 -1.70
C THR A 177 27.91 -2.76 -1.43
N PHE A 178 26.73 -2.58 -0.85
CA PHE A 178 26.22 -1.30 -0.42
C PHE A 178 26.17 -1.24 1.12
N TRP A 179 26.86 -0.25 1.73
CA TRP A 179 26.99 -0.08 3.19
C TRP A 179 27.35 -1.36 3.96
N ASN A 180 28.23 -2.21 3.43
CA ASN A 180 28.57 -3.53 3.98
C ASN A 180 27.37 -4.50 4.11
N CYS A 181 26.27 -4.22 3.47
CA CYS A 181 25.14 -5.13 3.31
C CYS A 181 25.21 -5.76 1.91
N LEU A 182 25.03 -7.07 1.83
CA LEU A 182 24.78 -7.73 0.55
C LEU A 182 23.44 -7.23 0.02
N LEU A 183 23.41 -6.81 -1.25
CA LEU A 183 22.16 -6.39 -1.90
C LEU A 183 21.23 -7.57 -2.27
N ASP A 184 21.52 -8.78 -1.79
CA ASP A 184 20.75 -10.00 -2.06
C ASP A 184 19.23 -9.86 -1.78
N GLU A 185 18.86 -8.90 -0.92
CA GLU A 185 17.46 -8.61 -0.59
C GLU A 185 16.88 -7.44 -1.38
N TYR A 186 17.69 -6.72 -2.19
CA TYR A 186 17.28 -5.52 -2.91
C TYR A 186 17.52 -5.67 -4.41
N LYS A 187 16.59 -5.15 -5.21
CA LYS A 187 16.75 -5.06 -6.67
C LYS A 187 17.78 -4.03 -7.07
N PHE A 188 17.79 -2.92 -6.36
CA PHE A 188 18.79 -1.85 -6.52
C PHE A 188 18.76 -0.91 -5.32
N ALA A 189 19.83 -0.13 -5.19
CA ALA A 189 19.90 0.99 -4.26
C ALA A 189 20.34 2.27 -5.02
N ILE A 190 19.88 3.41 -4.55
CA ILE A 190 20.32 4.73 -5.05
C ILE A 190 20.87 5.50 -3.86
N GLU A 191 22.11 5.95 -3.97
CA GLU A 191 22.75 6.81 -2.98
C GLU A 191 22.97 8.21 -3.55
N VAL A 192 22.66 9.20 -2.73
CA VAL A 192 23.03 10.60 -2.96
C VAL A 192 23.91 11.04 -1.83
N SER A 193 25.20 11.20 -2.12
CA SER A 193 26.17 11.68 -1.15
C SER A 193 26.07 13.19 -0.98
N ASN A 194 26.02 13.65 0.26
CA ASN A 194 26.09 15.07 0.55
C ASN A 194 27.57 15.51 0.65
N SER A 195 28.14 15.95 -0.46
CA SER A 195 29.53 16.37 -0.53
C SER A 195 29.87 17.60 0.35
N SER A 196 28.87 18.35 0.76
CA SER A 196 29.05 19.51 1.65
C SER A 196 28.99 19.15 3.13
N ASP A 197 28.59 17.91 3.49
CA ASP A 197 28.50 17.46 4.87
C ASP A 197 29.67 16.56 5.26
N SER A 198 30.62 17.11 6.01
CA SER A 198 31.75 16.35 6.59
C SER A 198 31.32 15.22 7.53
N ARG A 199 30.05 15.14 7.93
CA ARG A 199 29.46 14.12 8.77
C ARG A 199 28.91 12.94 8.00
N GLY A 200 29.00 12.96 6.67
CA GLY A 200 28.63 11.83 5.83
C GLY A 200 27.12 11.55 5.78
N ASN A 201 26.26 12.58 5.94
CA ASN A 201 24.83 12.39 5.75
C ASN A 201 24.52 12.15 4.26
N SER A 202 24.31 10.90 3.89
CA SER A 202 23.83 10.52 2.59
C SER A 202 22.35 10.21 2.64
N ILE A 203 21.62 10.44 1.53
CA ILE A 203 20.31 9.85 1.32
C ILE A 203 20.53 8.52 0.63
N CYS A 204 19.91 7.47 1.19
CA CYS A 204 19.89 6.16 0.58
C CYS A 204 18.45 5.72 0.33
N ILE A 205 18.19 5.18 -0.86
CA ILE A 205 16.90 4.64 -1.28
C ILE A 205 17.14 3.22 -1.77
N THR A 206 16.53 2.24 -1.12
CA THR A 206 16.63 0.82 -1.51
C THR A 206 15.28 0.29 -1.97
N PHE A 207 15.26 -0.58 -2.97
CA PHE A 207 14.07 -1.23 -3.49
C PHE A 207 14.22 -2.74 -3.42
N SER A 208 13.23 -3.41 -2.81
CA SER A 208 13.06 -4.86 -2.80
C SER A 208 11.83 -5.27 -3.62
N ASP A 209 11.44 -6.54 -3.56
CA ASP A 209 10.19 -7.01 -4.17
C ASP A 209 8.93 -6.52 -3.45
N TYR A 210 9.02 -6.19 -2.17
CA TYR A 210 7.86 -5.96 -1.30
C TYR A 210 7.76 -4.53 -0.78
N GLU A 211 8.90 -3.86 -0.66
CA GLU A 211 8.98 -2.53 -0.07
C GLU A 211 10.19 -1.77 -0.59
N PHE A 212 10.19 -0.49 -0.36
CA PHE A 212 11.34 0.38 -0.54
C PHE A 212 11.57 1.23 0.70
N THR A 213 12.82 1.64 0.90
CA THR A 213 13.23 2.34 2.13
C THR A 213 13.89 3.65 1.77
N LEU A 214 13.60 4.69 2.53
CA LEU A 214 14.32 5.96 2.54
C LEU A 214 15.11 6.06 3.84
N THR A 215 16.42 6.24 3.71
CA THR A 215 17.33 6.46 4.85
C THR A 215 17.99 7.82 4.73
N PHE A 216 18.07 8.56 5.83
CA PHE A 216 18.77 9.85 5.93
C PHE A 216 19.17 10.14 7.38
N ALA A 217 20.45 10.46 7.61
CA ALA A 217 20.97 10.92 8.92
C ALA A 217 20.64 9.97 10.10
N GLY A 218 20.72 8.64 9.87
CA GLY A 218 20.40 7.63 10.89
C GLY A 218 18.91 7.27 10.99
N TRP A 219 18.03 8.07 10.40
CA TRP A 219 16.61 7.77 10.33
C TRP A 219 16.29 6.98 9.07
N TYR A 220 15.30 6.10 9.15
CA TYR A 220 14.77 5.36 7.99
C TYR A 220 13.27 5.17 8.06
N LYS A 221 12.64 5.00 6.90
CA LYS A 221 11.21 4.69 6.78
C LYS A 221 10.99 3.70 5.64
N TYR A 222 10.20 2.67 5.93
CA TYR A 222 9.72 1.69 4.96
C TYR A 222 8.45 2.18 4.28
N PHE A 223 8.34 1.90 2.99
CA PHE A 223 7.19 2.20 2.16
C PHE A 223 6.78 0.93 1.41
N LYS A 224 5.49 0.67 1.30
CA LYS A 224 4.99 -0.44 0.50
C LYS A 224 5.12 -0.15 -0.99
N MET A 225 5.32 -1.19 -1.83
CA MET A 225 5.44 -1.09 -3.28
C MET A 225 4.12 -0.71 -3.97
N ARG A 226 3.63 0.50 -3.71
CA ARG A 226 2.33 1.01 -4.15
C ARG A 226 2.40 2.49 -4.50
N GLU A 227 1.59 2.93 -5.48
CA GLU A 227 1.58 4.33 -5.96
C GLU A 227 1.36 5.37 -4.85
N GLY A 228 0.44 5.12 -3.91
CA GLY A 228 0.19 6.05 -2.80
C GLY A 228 1.36 6.17 -1.84
N SER A 229 2.02 5.05 -1.52
CA SER A 229 3.24 5.06 -0.70
C SER A 229 4.40 5.72 -1.43
N TYR A 230 4.48 5.55 -2.75
CA TYR A 230 5.50 6.21 -3.58
C TYR A 230 5.28 7.72 -3.66
N ALA A 231 4.03 8.18 -3.77
CA ALA A 231 3.72 9.60 -3.73
C ALA A 231 4.08 10.23 -2.39
N GLU A 232 3.77 9.57 -1.26
CA GLU A 232 4.17 10.00 0.08
C GLU A 232 5.70 10.06 0.22
N PHE A 233 6.40 9.06 -0.28
CA PHE A 233 7.85 9.01 -0.30
C PHE A 233 8.45 10.16 -1.11
N LEU A 234 7.94 10.44 -2.31
CA LEU A 234 8.43 11.54 -3.15
C LEU A 234 8.23 12.90 -2.47
N GLU A 235 7.10 13.12 -1.80
CA GLU A 235 6.85 14.34 -1.04
C GLU A 235 7.86 14.50 0.09
N LEU A 236 8.12 13.42 0.84
CA LEU A 236 9.10 13.42 1.93
C LEU A 236 10.52 13.63 1.41
N LEU A 237 10.94 12.91 0.37
CA LEU A 237 12.25 13.06 -0.27
C LEU A 237 12.49 14.49 -0.74
N LYS A 238 11.53 15.08 -1.45
CA LYS A 238 11.60 16.50 -1.87
C LYS A 238 11.70 17.44 -0.66
N SER A 239 10.93 17.17 0.40
CA SER A 239 10.98 17.98 1.62
C SER A 239 12.33 17.93 2.33
N ILE A 240 13.03 16.78 2.29
CA ILE A 240 14.40 16.64 2.80
C ILE A 240 15.37 17.45 1.92
N LEU A 241 15.35 17.24 0.60
CA LEU A 241 16.23 17.91 -0.36
C LEU A 241 16.07 19.43 -0.34
N GLU A 242 14.85 19.91 -0.13
CA GLU A 242 14.54 21.35 -0.02
C GLU A 242 14.75 21.92 1.40
N ASN A 243 15.24 21.12 2.34
CA ASN A 243 15.46 21.52 3.75
C ASN A 243 14.19 22.02 4.46
N LYS A 244 13.02 21.50 4.06
CA LYS A 244 11.72 21.78 4.70
C LYS A 244 11.47 20.95 5.95
N VAL A 245 12.18 19.83 6.08
CA VAL A 245 12.15 18.92 7.23
C VAL A 245 13.58 18.63 7.66
N CYS A 246 13.74 18.20 8.91
CA CYS A 246 15.00 17.74 9.47
C CYS A 246 14.81 16.41 10.18
N VAL A 247 15.89 15.67 10.35
CA VAL A 247 15.94 14.51 11.24
C VAL A 247 16.43 14.98 12.61
N LEU A 248 15.69 14.63 13.64
CA LEU A 248 16.06 14.83 15.03
C LEU A 248 16.47 13.50 15.64
N ASN A 249 17.69 13.44 16.15
CA ASN A 249 18.17 12.36 17.00
C ASN A 249 18.22 12.89 18.42
N ALA A 250 17.37 12.33 19.28
CA ALA A 250 17.30 12.70 20.67
C ALA A 250 18.16 11.75 21.52
N TYR A 251 18.88 12.30 22.49
CA TYR A 251 19.81 11.56 23.31
C TYR A 251 19.49 11.77 24.80
N ASP A 252 19.55 10.66 25.55
CA ASP A 252 19.58 10.69 27.01
C ASP A 252 20.92 10.08 27.48
N ASN A 253 21.70 10.86 28.25
CA ASN A 253 23.02 10.43 28.75
C ASN A 253 23.95 9.84 27.66
N ASP A 254 23.97 10.47 26.46
CA ASP A 254 24.74 10.05 25.29
C ASP A 254 24.25 8.76 24.61
N SER A 255 23.11 8.20 25.03
CA SER A 255 22.45 7.09 24.35
C SER A 255 21.32 7.63 23.47
N GLU A 256 21.33 7.28 22.18
CA GLU A 256 20.24 7.60 21.24
C GLU A 256 18.99 6.83 21.65
N TYR A 257 17.85 7.52 21.82
CA TYR A 257 16.59 6.89 22.19
C TYR A 257 15.41 7.23 21.28
N ASP A 258 15.55 8.24 20.43
CA ASP A 258 14.50 8.61 19.48
C ASP A 258 15.08 9.30 18.25
N THR A 259 14.58 8.92 17.07
CA THR A 259 14.94 9.53 15.80
C THR A 259 13.69 9.80 14.97
N VAL A 260 13.38 11.06 14.72
CA VAL A 260 12.16 11.45 14.02
C VAL A 260 12.41 12.50 12.95
N VAL A 261 11.65 12.41 11.86
CA VAL A 261 11.57 13.47 10.84
C VAL A 261 10.49 14.46 11.23
N THR A 262 10.84 15.74 11.34
CA THR A 262 9.92 16.76 11.79
C THR A 262 10.19 18.14 11.17
N LYS A 263 9.18 19.00 11.22
CA LYS A 263 9.26 20.43 10.90
C LYS A 263 9.51 21.30 12.13
N LEU A 264 9.31 20.74 13.33
CA LEU A 264 9.33 21.46 14.59
C LEU A 264 10.39 20.88 15.53
N LEU A 265 11.09 21.74 16.23
CA LEU A 265 12.02 21.34 17.29
C LEU A 265 11.23 20.94 18.56
N PRO A 266 11.60 19.85 19.25
CA PRO A 266 10.94 19.45 20.48
C PRO A 266 11.25 20.41 21.63
N ALA A 267 10.28 20.59 22.53
CA ALA A 267 10.34 21.61 23.59
C ALA A 267 11.07 21.19 24.87
N ASN A 268 11.41 19.91 25.09
CA ASN A 268 11.94 19.42 26.39
C ASN A 268 12.82 18.16 26.20
N GLN A 269 14.04 18.32 25.70
CA GLN A 269 15.01 17.21 25.64
C GLN A 269 16.40 17.67 26.05
N SER A 270 17.17 16.79 26.69
CA SER A 270 18.48 17.16 27.28
C SER A 270 19.57 17.43 26.23
N LYS A 271 19.51 16.77 25.08
CA LYS A 271 20.43 16.97 23.95
C LYS A 271 19.73 16.55 22.64
N VAL A 272 19.86 17.34 21.60
CA VAL A 272 19.27 17.06 20.28
C VAL A 272 20.29 17.30 19.18
N LYS A 273 20.45 16.34 18.28
CA LYS A 273 21.15 16.53 17.02
C LYS A 273 20.10 16.77 15.92
N VAL A 274 20.21 17.90 15.24
CA VAL A 274 19.34 18.32 14.17
C VAL A 274 20.10 18.17 12.85
N SER A 275 19.60 17.34 11.95
CA SER A 275 20.21 17.09 10.64
C SER A 275 19.30 17.55 9.53
N TYR A 276 19.77 18.52 8.75
CA TYR A 276 19.18 18.95 7.49
C TYR A 276 20.02 18.42 6.33
N TRP A 277 19.43 18.38 5.13
CA TRP A 277 20.20 18.08 3.91
C TRP A 277 21.31 19.09 3.70
N ALA A 278 21.05 20.38 3.83
CA ALA A 278 22.10 21.40 3.83
C ALA A 278 22.89 21.33 5.14
N ALA A 279 24.18 21.04 5.06
CA ALA A 279 25.03 20.84 6.23
C ALA A 279 25.16 22.09 7.12
N ASP A 280 25.13 23.28 6.55
CA ASP A 280 25.21 24.58 7.23
C ASP A 280 23.99 24.86 8.13
N ARG A 281 22.88 24.16 7.90
CA ARG A 281 21.66 24.23 8.71
C ARG A 281 21.60 23.19 9.84
N SER A 282 22.51 22.24 9.82
CA SER A 282 22.55 21.17 10.82
C SER A 282 23.34 21.59 12.06
N PHE A 283 22.82 21.26 13.26
CA PHE A 283 23.45 21.65 14.52
C PHE A 283 23.18 20.63 15.63
N GLU A 284 23.95 20.74 16.72
CA GLU A 284 23.69 20.05 17.99
C GLU A 284 23.35 21.09 19.06
N ALA A 285 22.32 20.84 19.84
CA ALA A 285 21.90 21.68 20.94
C ALA A 285 21.73 20.87 22.22
N LYS A 286 22.15 21.46 23.35
CA LYS A 286 21.69 21.05 24.67
C LYS A 286 20.48 21.91 25.00
N LEU A 287 19.36 21.29 25.26
CA LEU A 287 18.10 21.93 25.61
C LEU A 287 17.92 22.00 27.10
#